data_546c548ef6cb4d8c53f9eb2655f15136
#
_entry.id   546c548ef6cb4d8c53f9eb2655f15136
#
_cell.length_a   1.000
_cell.length_b   1.000
_cell.length_c   1.000
_cell.angle_alpha   90.00
_cell.angle_beta   90.00
_cell.angle_gamma   90.00
#
_symmetry.space_group_name_H-M   'P 1'
#
loop_
_entity.id
_entity.type
_entity.pdbx_description
1 polymer ?
#
loop_
_entity_poly.entity_id
_entity_poly.type
_entity_poly.pdbx_seq_one_letter_code
_entity_poly.pdbx_strand_id
1 'polypeptide(L)'
;MSEQLSEAVRQLIAKARIVSFAAWQSTYPSEIVARFQAADDEGRYLTDEDLQAIATHQPEVAESTAIAQMLRDRVAEIVEEARAGVLAHFPDITEPGGGLYPPLRAEACWRDFWHFLRCITYGIAGQQTVYTSDEGLYHMKLLYQELQVPLDAMVVGLEGIKTASLKRCRSEQGETLAPYFDHLITQLDAFRG
;
A
#
# COMPACT_ATOMS: atom_id res chain seq x y z
N MET A 1 15.06 -14.12 21.27
CA MET A 1 16.05 -14.40 20.21
C MET A 1 15.44 -13.86 18.93
N SER A 2 16.05 -12.87 18.30
CA SER A 2 15.66 -12.40 16.98
C SER A 2 15.89 -13.57 16.02
N GLU A 3 14.82 -14.15 15.48
CA GLU A 3 14.91 -15.14 14.42
C GLU A 3 15.54 -14.45 13.20
N GLN A 4 16.79 -14.79 12.91
CA GLN A 4 17.49 -14.23 11.76
C GLN A 4 16.77 -14.75 10.50
N LEU A 5 16.14 -13.85 9.74
CA LEU A 5 15.53 -14.17 8.47
C LEU A 5 16.52 -14.95 7.59
N SER A 6 16.06 -16.02 6.94
CA SER A 6 16.87 -16.79 6.01
C SER A 6 17.36 -15.90 4.86
N GLU A 7 18.46 -16.29 4.21
CA GLU A 7 18.95 -15.56 3.03
C GLU A 7 17.89 -15.52 1.91
N ALA A 8 17.17 -16.61 1.72
CA ALA A 8 16.06 -16.68 0.75
C ALA A 8 14.97 -15.64 1.05
N VAL A 9 14.56 -15.51 2.32
CA VAL A 9 13.56 -14.50 2.73
C VAL A 9 14.07 -13.09 2.50
N ARG A 10 15.34 -12.80 2.84
CA ARG A 10 15.94 -11.48 2.57
C ARG A 10 15.95 -11.12 1.09
N GLN A 11 16.25 -12.09 0.22
CA GLN A 11 16.21 -11.88 -1.23
C GLN A 11 14.79 -11.63 -1.74
N LEU A 12 13.79 -12.35 -1.22
CA LEU A 12 12.38 -12.09 -1.55
C LEU A 12 11.95 -10.71 -1.10
N ILE A 13 12.29 -10.28 0.11
CA ILE A 13 12.00 -8.92 0.61
C ILE A 13 12.59 -7.85 -0.33
N ALA A 14 13.85 -8.02 -0.75
CA ALA A 14 14.51 -7.06 -1.65
C ALA A 14 13.83 -6.97 -3.02
N LYS A 15 13.21 -8.05 -3.50
CA LYS A 15 12.54 -8.13 -4.80
C LYS A 15 11.04 -7.81 -4.75
N ALA A 16 10.42 -7.89 -3.57
CA ALA A 16 8.98 -7.63 -3.37
C ALA A 16 8.64 -6.11 -3.45
N ARG A 17 9.20 -5.42 -4.46
CA ARG A 17 8.92 -4.01 -4.77
C ARG A 17 7.67 -3.95 -5.64
N ILE A 18 6.51 -3.71 -5.01
CA ILE A 18 5.20 -3.88 -5.66
C ILE A 18 4.78 -2.71 -6.55
N VAL A 19 5.55 -1.62 -6.61
CA VAL A 19 5.24 -0.44 -7.41
C VAL A 19 6.11 -0.38 -8.65
N SER A 20 5.56 0.11 -9.76
CA SER A 20 6.28 0.43 -10.98
C SER A 20 5.76 1.71 -11.60
N PHE A 21 6.69 2.58 -11.98
CA PHE A 21 6.40 3.84 -12.68
C PHE A 21 6.83 3.80 -14.16
N ALA A 22 7.19 2.62 -14.68
CA ALA A 22 7.70 2.49 -16.05
C ALA A 22 6.71 2.99 -17.11
N ALA A 23 5.42 2.70 -16.94
CA ALA A 23 4.38 3.16 -17.86
C ALA A 23 4.08 4.67 -17.74
N TRP A 24 4.49 5.31 -16.66
CA TRP A 24 4.16 6.72 -16.37
C TRP A 24 4.98 7.72 -17.20
N GLN A 25 6.08 7.28 -17.80
CA GLN A 25 6.92 8.10 -18.69
C GLN A 25 6.19 8.61 -19.93
N SER A 26 5.07 7.98 -20.29
CA SER A 26 4.20 8.47 -21.37
C SER A 26 3.29 9.64 -20.93
N THR A 27 3.07 9.81 -19.63
CA THR A 27 2.17 10.82 -19.06
C THR A 27 2.94 11.95 -18.37
N TYR A 28 4.06 11.61 -17.73
CA TYR A 28 4.87 12.54 -16.94
C TYR A 28 6.29 12.66 -17.47
N PRO A 29 6.92 13.84 -17.37
CA PRO A 29 8.35 13.98 -17.66
C PRO A 29 9.18 13.21 -16.66
N SER A 30 10.40 12.86 -17.07
CA SER A 30 11.32 12.04 -16.27
C SER A 30 11.60 12.59 -14.88
N GLU A 31 11.63 13.91 -14.72
CA GLU A 31 11.85 14.56 -13.42
C GLU A 31 10.72 14.31 -12.43
N ILE A 32 9.46 14.27 -12.91
CA ILE A 32 8.30 13.95 -12.07
C ILE A 32 8.27 12.47 -11.74
N VAL A 33 8.51 11.59 -12.73
CA VAL A 33 8.61 10.14 -12.49
C VAL A 33 9.72 9.84 -11.48
N ALA A 34 10.87 10.54 -11.56
CA ALA A 34 11.97 10.39 -10.62
C ALA A 34 11.60 10.73 -9.17
N ARG A 35 10.67 11.66 -8.93
CA ARG A 35 10.18 11.96 -7.57
C ARG A 35 9.39 10.79 -7.00
N PHE A 36 8.49 10.19 -7.78
CA PHE A 36 7.76 8.98 -7.38
C PHE A 36 8.74 7.83 -7.11
N GLN A 37 9.70 7.63 -8.00
CA GLN A 37 10.70 6.57 -7.86
C GLN A 37 11.55 6.76 -6.60
N ALA A 38 12.04 7.98 -6.33
CA ALA A 38 12.81 8.29 -5.14
C ALA A 38 12.00 8.04 -3.86
N ALA A 39 10.72 8.44 -3.83
CA ALA A 39 9.84 8.19 -2.70
C ALA A 39 9.66 6.68 -2.45
N ASP A 40 9.48 5.88 -3.51
CA ASP A 40 9.37 4.42 -3.36
C ASP A 40 10.69 3.77 -2.98
N ASP A 41 11.82 4.20 -3.54
CA ASP A 41 13.16 3.68 -3.19
C ASP A 41 13.51 3.92 -1.72
N GLU A 42 13.09 5.06 -1.17
CA GLU A 42 13.26 5.43 0.23
C GLU A 42 12.16 4.83 1.14
N GLY A 43 11.15 4.19 0.57
CA GLY A 43 10.03 3.60 1.32
C GLY A 43 9.16 4.63 2.04
N ARG A 44 9.05 5.86 1.53
CA ARG A 44 8.33 6.99 2.14
C ARG A 44 7.14 7.44 1.30
N TYR A 45 6.22 8.15 1.91
CA TYR A 45 5.19 8.91 1.19
C TYR A 45 5.82 10.06 0.41
N LEU A 46 5.09 10.57 -0.60
CA LEU A 46 5.43 11.83 -1.26
C LEU A 46 5.41 12.97 -0.23
N THR A 47 6.44 13.82 -0.27
CA THR A 47 6.51 15.03 0.56
C THR A 47 5.59 16.13 0.02
N ASP A 48 5.39 17.20 0.78
CA ASP A 48 4.65 18.36 0.29
C ASP A 48 5.31 18.97 -0.94
N GLU A 49 6.66 18.98 -0.97
CA GLU A 49 7.42 19.45 -2.14
C GLU A 49 7.20 18.57 -3.37
N ASP A 50 7.19 17.23 -3.20
CA ASP A 50 6.90 16.30 -4.28
C ASP A 50 5.51 16.54 -4.85
N LEU A 51 4.50 16.61 -3.97
CA LEU A 51 3.09 16.82 -4.35
C LEU A 51 2.89 18.18 -5.03
N GLN A 52 3.54 19.23 -4.54
CA GLN A 52 3.50 20.55 -5.17
C GLN A 52 4.13 20.55 -6.54
N ALA A 53 5.28 19.89 -6.72
CA ALA A 53 5.94 19.78 -8.02
C ALA A 53 5.07 19.05 -9.04
N ILE A 54 4.40 17.94 -8.64
CA ILE A 54 3.46 17.19 -9.47
C ILE A 54 2.28 18.08 -9.89
N ALA A 55 1.63 18.76 -8.94
CA ALA A 55 0.50 19.64 -9.21
C ALA A 55 0.88 20.88 -10.04
N THR A 56 2.10 21.38 -9.88
CA THR A 56 2.60 22.52 -10.68
C THR A 56 2.83 22.11 -12.13
N HIS A 57 3.38 20.90 -12.33
CA HIS A 57 3.60 20.36 -13.67
C HIS A 57 2.28 20.06 -14.39
N GLN A 58 1.30 19.49 -13.67
CA GLN A 58 0.01 19.09 -14.20
C GLN A 58 -1.13 19.58 -13.29
N PRO A 59 -1.62 20.83 -13.51
CA PRO A 59 -2.62 21.46 -12.62
C PRO A 59 -3.90 20.66 -12.43
N GLU A 60 -4.30 19.85 -13.41
CA GLU A 60 -5.48 18.98 -13.34
C GLU A 60 -5.38 17.87 -12.25
N VAL A 61 -4.18 17.54 -11.78
CA VAL A 61 -4.02 16.58 -10.68
C VAL A 61 -3.97 17.25 -9.29
N ALA A 62 -4.17 18.55 -9.19
CA ALA A 62 -4.08 19.28 -7.93
C ALA A 62 -5.03 18.74 -6.85
N GLU A 63 -6.24 18.33 -7.23
CA GLU A 63 -7.18 17.69 -6.29
C GLU A 63 -6.67 16.32 -5.83
N SER A 64 -6.15 15.51 -6.74
CA SER A 64 -5.61 14.19 -6.43
C SER A 64 -4.38 14.26 -5.53
N THR A 65 -3.50 15.22 -5.75
CA THR A 65 -2.34 15.45 -4.88
C THR A 65 -2.77 15.91 -3.47
N ALA A 66 -3.79 16.75 -3.36
CA ALA A 66 -4.35 17.16 -2.07
C ALA A 66 -4.99 15.97 -1.32
N ILE A 67 -5.66 15.07 -2.03
CA ILE A 67 -6.20 13.84 -1.44
C ILE A 67 -5.07 12.92 -0.97
N ALA A 68 -4.04 12.70 -1.79
CA ALA A 68 -2.88 11.90 -1.41
C ALA A 68 -2.18 12.47 -0.16
N GLN A 69 -2.05 13.80 -0.06
CA GLN A 69 -1.54 14.48 1.12
C GLN A 69 -2.41 14.20 2.35
N MET A 70 -3.72 14.39 2.24
CA MET A 70 -4.66 14.14 3.35
C MET A 70 -4.59 12.69 3.84
N LEU A 71 -4.55 11.71 2.93
CA LEU A 71 -4.44 10.29 3.28
C LEU A 71 -3.10 9.99 3.98
N ARG A 72 -1.99 10.54 3.49
CA ARG A 72 -0.68 10.45 4.15
C ARG A 72 -0.74 11.00 5.57
N ASP A 73 -1.30 12.19 5.74
CA ASP A 73 -1.34 12.88 7.04
C ASP A 73 -2.26 12.16 8.05
N ARG A 74 -3.18 11.34 7.56
CA ARG A 74 -4.11 10.51 8.36
C ARG A 74 -3.77 9.02 8.39
N VAL A 75 -2.60 8.62 7.91
CA VAL A 75 -2.23 7.21 7.79
C VAL A 75 -2.35 6.42 9.09
N ALA A 76 -1.92 7.00 10.22
CA ALA A 76 -1.98 6.34 11.51
C ALA A 76 -3.43 5.98 11.92
N GLU A 77 -4.37 6.91 11.71
CA GLU A 77 -5.79 6.69 11.98
C GLU A 77 -6.39 5.65 11.04
N ILE A 78 -6.07 5.72 9.74
CA ILE A 78 -6.58 4.80 8.72
C ILE A 78 -6.09 3.37 8.99
N VAL A 79 -4.81 3.20 9.30
CA VAL A 79 -4.22 1.90 9.61
C VAL A 79 -4.80 1.33 10.90
N GLU A 80 -5.04 2.15 11.92
CA GLU A 80 -5.64 1.69 13.17
C GLU A 80 -7.11 1.24 12.98
N GLU A 81 -7.90 1.96 12.16
CA GLU A 81 -9.26 1.52 11.81
C GLU A 81 -9.24 0.18 11.04
N ALA A 82 -8.31 0.02 10.08
CA ALA A 82 -8.15 -1.22 9.34
C ALA A 82 -7.73 -2.39 10.25
N ARG A 83 -6.76 -2.15 11.15
CA ARG A 83 -6.33 -3.11 12.17
C ARG A 83 -7.49 -3.54 13.06
N ALA A 84 -8.26 -2.59 13.57
CA ALA A 84 -9.43 -2.88 14.40
C ALA A 84 -10.45 -3.76 13.64
N GLY A 85 -10.65 -3.52 12.35
CA GLY A 85 -11.48 -4.34 11.47
C GLY A 85 -10.98 -5.77 11.34
N VAL A 86 -9.67 -5.97 11.15
CA VAL A 86 -9.05 -7.30 11.11
C VAL A 86 -9.24 -8.04 12.43
N LEU A 87 -8.97 -7.39 13.56
CA LEU A 87 -9.12 -8.01 14.89
C LEU A 87 -10.59 -8.34 15.23
N ALA A 88 -11.53 -7.53 14.74
CA ALA A 88 -12.95 -7.84 14.89
C ALA A 88 -13.39 -9.03 14.04
N HIS A 89 -12.82 -9.19 12.84
CA HIS A 89 -13.13 -10.28 11.91
C HIS A 89 -12.45 -11.61 12.33
N PHE A 90 -11.24 -11.53 12.88
CA PHE A 90 -10.40 -12.64 13.31
C PHE A 90 -9.96 -12.44 14.77
N PRO A 91 -10.84 -12.66 15.78
CA PRO A 91 -10.55 -12.30 17.18
C PRO A 91 -9.29 -12.95 17.75
N ASP A 92 -9.00 -14.19 17.35
CA ASP A 92 -7.89 -15.00 17.89
C ASP A 92 -6.61 -14.91 17.04
N ILE A 93 -6.57 -14.05 16.02
CA ILE A 93 -5.49 -14.05 15.04
C ILE A 93 -4.12 -13.69 15.66
N THR A 94 -4.10 -12.92 16.75
CA THR A 94 -2.89 -12.51 17.47
C THR A 94 -2.59 -13.35 18.70
N GLU A 95 -3.50 -14.29 19.08
CA GLU A 95 -3.34 -15.19 20.20
C GLU A 95 -2.40 -16.37 19.85
N PRO A 96 -1.87 -17.10 20.83
CA PRO A 96 -1.06 -18.29 20.57
C PRO A 96 -1.77 -19.29 19.65
N GLY A 97 -1.15 -19.56 18.50
CA GLY A 97 -1.73 -20.41 17.43
C GLY A 97 -2.42 -19.62 16.32
N GLY A 98 -2.66 -18.34 16.49
CA GLY A 98 -3.18 -17.45 15.43
C GLY A 98 -2.12 -17.09 14.39
N GLY A 99 -2.57 -16.74 13.19
CA GLY A 99 -1.70 -16.45 12.03
C GLY A 99 -0.78 -15.23 12.21
N LEU A 100 -1.10 -14.32 13.13
CA LEU A 100 -0.29 -13.15 13.47
C LEU A 100 0.40 -13.27 14.83
N TYR A 101 0.46 -14.48 15.42
CA TYR A 101 1.28 -14.73 16.58
C TYR A 101 2.68 -15.21 16.14
N PRO A 102 3.77 -14.81 16.81
CA PRO A 102 3.87 -13.90 17.96
C PRO A 102 3.70 -12.42 17.58
N PRO A 103 3.64 -11.48 18.56
CA PRO A 103 3.35 -10.05 18.32
C PRO A 103 4.18 -9.40 17.21
N LEU A 104 5.42 -9.82 17.02
CA LEU A 104 6.29 -9.31 15.94
C LEU A 104 5.71 -9.55 14.54
N ARG A 105 4.94 -10.63 14.34
CA ARG A 105 4.25 -10.91 13.06
C ARG A 105 3.11 -9.92 12.84
N ALA A 106 2.34 -9.64 13.89
CA ALA A 106 1.27 -8.63 13.84
C ALA A 106 1.84 -7.25 13.52
N GLU A 107 2.94 -6.84 14.17
CA GLU A 107 3.61 -5.57 13.90
C GLU A 107 4.07 -5.46 12.43
N ALA A 108 4.60 -6.55 11.86
CA ALA A 108 4.98 -6.59 10.44
C ALA A 108 3.77 -6.39 9.53
N CYS A 109 2.64 -7.05 9.83
CA CYS A 109 1.39 -6.93 9.09
C CYS A 109 0.84 -5.47 9.14
N TRP A 110 0.83 -4.84 10.31
CA TRP A 110 0.38 -3.44 10.46
C TRP A 110 1.30 -2.46 9.72
N ARG A 111 2.59 -2.74 9.67
CA ARG A 111 3.54 -1.99 8.85
C ARG A 111 3.28 -2.17 7.35
N ASP A 112 2.90 -3.37 6.91
CA ASP A 112 2.51 -3.61 5.51
C ASP A 112 1.27 -2.76 5.14
N PHE A 113 0.29 -2.60 6.03
CA PHE A 113 -0.86 -1.72 5.80
C PHE A 113 -0.45 -0.27 5.58
N TRP A 114 0.53 0.22 6.36
CA TRP A 114 1.10 1.55 6.16
C TRP A 114 1.74 1.68 4.76
N HIS A 115 2.49 0.66 4.33
CA HIS A 115 3.12 0.63 3.01
C HIS A 115 2.11 0.47 1.86
N PHE A 116 1.04 -0.30 2.04
CA PHE A 116 -0.02 -0.43 1.04
C PHE A 116 -0.72 0.91 0.79
N LEU A 117 -1.09 1.63 1.85
CA LEU A 117 -1.68 2.96 1.69
C LEU A 117 -0.68 3.91 1.01
N ARG A 118 0.61 3.84 1.34
CA ARG A 118 1.66 4.59 0.66
C ARG A 118 1.63 4.35 -0.86
N CYS A 119 1.63 3.10 -1.30
CA CYS A 119 1.58 2.75 -2.72
C CYS A 119 0.29 3.25 -3.40
N ILE A 120 -0.84 3.11 -2.73
CA ILE A 120 -2.13 3.61 -3.22
C ILE A 120 -2.09 5.14 -3.41
N THR A 121 -1.48 5.88 -2.47
CA THR A 121 -1.36 7.34 -2.60
C THR A 121 -0.49 7.78 -3.78
N TYR A 122 0.47 6.98 -4.22
CA TYR A 122 1.18 7.25 -5.46
C TYR A 122 0.25 7.17 -6.66
N GLY A 123 -0.54 6.08 -6.76
CA GLY A 123 -1.54 5.94 -7.82
C GLY A 123 -2.51 7.11 -7.85
N ILE A 124 -3.03 7.54 -6.70
CA ILE A 124 -3.94 8.67 -6.58
C ILE A 124 -3.26 9.97 -7.03
N ALA A 125 -2.07 10.29 -6.49
CA ALA A 125 -1.35 11.52 -6.84
C ALA A 125 -1.00 11.60 -8.32
N GLY A 126 -0.66 10.48 -8.95
CA GLY A 126 -0.35 10.38 -10.38
C GLY A 126 -1.56 10.11 -11.28
N GLN A 127 -2.77 10.00 -10.71
CA GLN A 127 -3.98 9.59 -11.46
C GLN A 127 -3.77 8.34 -12.34
N GLN A 128 -3.02 7.38 -11.81
CA GLN A 128 -2.75 6.10 -12.47
C GLN A 128 -3.34 4.97 -11.62
N THR A 129 -4.40 4.34 -12.08
CA THR A 129 -5.03 3.21 -11.36
C THR A 129 -4.18 1.94 -11.41
N VAL A 130 -3.34 1.79 -12.43
CA VAL A 130 -2.35 0.71 -12.54
C VAL A 130 -0.99 1.26 -12.16
N TYR A 131 -0.55 0.98 -10.94
CA TYR A 131 0.71 1.46 -10.36
C TYR A 131 1.59 0.34 -9.82
N THR A 132 1.19 -0.92 -10.00
CA THR A 132 1.92 -2.07 -9.46
C THR A 132 2.88 -2.69 -10.46
N SER A 133 3.87 -3.42 -9.93
CA SER A 133 4.85 -4.23 -10.65
C SER A 133 4.45 -5.70 -10.59
N ASP A 134 4.22 -6.33 -11.72
CA ASP A 134 3.90 -7.76 -11.79
C ASP A 134 5.04 -8.61 -11.18
N GLU A 135 6.29 -8.25 -11.45
CA GLU A 135 7.46 -8.93 -10.88
C GLU A 135 7.52 -8.75 -9.36
N GLY A 136 7.30 -7.52 -8.88
CA GLY A 136 7.28 -7.22 -7.45
C GLY A 136 6.15 -7.96 -6.72
N LEU A 137 4.96 -8.01 -7.28
CA LEU A 137 3.82 -8.76 -6.76
C LEU A 137 4.08 -10.27 -6.75
N TYR A 138 4.70 -10.80 -7.80
CA TYR A 138 5.10 -12.22 -7.83
C TYR A 138 6.05 -12.56 -6.68
N HIS A 139 7.08 -11.77 -6.44
CA HIS A 139 8.00 -11.98 -5.33
C HIS A 139 7.32 -11.76 -3.96
N MET A 140 6.39 -10.84 -3.86
CA MET A 140 5.60 -10.64 -2.64
C MET A 140 4.70 -11.87 -2.36
N LYS A 141 4.07 -12.45 -3.38
CA LYS A 141 3.33 -13.71 -3.25
C LYS A 141 4.21 -14.82 -2.67
N LEU A 142 5.41 -15.03 -3.23
CA LEU A 142 6.36 -16.02 -2.72
C LEU A 142 6.79 -15.72 -1.28
N LEU A 143 7.03 -14.45 -0.95
CA LEU A 143 7.36 -14.02 0.41
C LEU A 143 6.22 -14.33 1.40
N TYR A 144 4.97 -14.05 1.02
CA TYR A 144 3.81 -14.32 1.85
C TYR A 144 3.59 -15.82 2.08
N GLN A 145 3.85 -16.64 1.05
CA GLN A 145 3.81 -18.10 1.16
C GLN A 145 4.90 -18.61 2.11
N GLU A 146 6.14 -18.16 1.93
CA GLU A 146 7.28 -18.57 2.76
C GLU A 146 7.09 -18.17 4.24
N LEU A 147 6.58 -16.98 4.49
CA LEU A 147 6.31 -16.47 5.83
C LEU A 147 4.95 -16.91 6.38
N GLN A 148 4.15 -17.67 5.61
CA GLN A 148 2.80 -18.06 6.00
C GLN A 148 1.94 -16.87 6.47
N VAL A 149 1.97 -15.77 5.72
CA VAL A 149 1.17 -14.58 6.03
C VAL A 149 -0.32 -14.93 5.85
N PRO A 150 -1.20 -14.60 6.82
CA PRO A 150 -2.62 -14.90 6.72
C PRO A 150 -3.30 -13.98 5.68
N LEU A 151 -3.35 -14.44 4.44
CA LEU A 151 -3.80 -13.65 3.30
C LEU A 151 -5.22 -13.08 3.47
N ASP A 152 -6.14 -13.87 4.06
CA ASP A 152 -7.50 -13.41 4.34
C ASP A 152 -7.52 -12.17 5.23
N ALA A 153 -6.66 -12.14 6.25
CA ALA A 153 -6.53 -10.99 7.13
C ALA A 153 -5.93 -9.77 6.40
N MET A 154 -4.99 -10.00 5.47
CA MET A 154 -4.40 -8.92 4.67
C MET A 154 -5.42 -8.31 3.71
N VAL A 155 -6.27 -9.13 3.08
CA VAL A 155 -7.35 -8.64 2.20
C VAL A 155 -8.39 -7.87 3.01
N VAL A 156 -8.84 -8.39 4.15
CA VAL A 156 -9.77 -7.68 5.05
C VAL A 156 -9.17 -6.36 5.51
N GLY A 157 -7.86 -6.33 5.80
CA GLY A 157 -7.16 -5.11 6.17
C GLY A 157 -7.14 -4.07 5.04
N LEU A 158 -6.89 -4.48 3.79
CA LEU A 158 -6.96 -3.58 2.64
C LEU A 158 -8.36 -3.02 2.39
N GLU A 159 -9.40 -3.84 2.55
CA GLU A 159 -10.79 -3.37 2.52
C GLU A 159 -11.07 -2.36 3.64
N GLY A 160 -10.50 -2.59 4.82
CA GLY A 160 -10.55 -1.64 5.93
C GLY A 160 -9.85 -0.32 5.60
N ILE A 161 -8.67 -0.36 4.98
CA ILE A 161 -7.94 0.83 4.50
C ILE A 161 -8.79 1.60 3.49
N LYS A 162 -9.39 0.91 2.51
CA LYS A 162 -10.31 1.53 1.54
C LYS A 162 -11.45 2.24 2.26
N THR A 163 -12.17 1.54 3.12
CA THR A 163 -13.32 2.08 3.84
C THR A 163 -12.93 3.30 4.70
N ALA A 164 -11.86 3.18 5.48
CA ALA A 164 -11.38 4.26 6.35
C ALA A 164 -10.88 5.48 5.54
N SER A 165 -10.25 5.26 4.38
CA SER A 165 -9.80 6.32 3.50
C SER A 165 -10.97 7.06 2.84
N LEU A 166 -11.90 6.32 2.23
CA LEU A 166 -13.04 6.92 1.53
C LEU A 166 -13.99 7.67 2.47
N LYS A 167 -14.13 7.23 3.73
CA LYS A 167 -14.87 7.94 4.78
C LYS A 167 -14.35 9.37 5.03
N ARG A 168 -13.07 9.62 4.73
CA ARG A 168 -12.39 10.92 4.91
C ARG A 168 -12.47 11.81 3.67
N CYS A 169 -12.96 11.26 2.57
CA CYS A 169 -13.16 11.96 1.31
C CYS A 169 -14.61 12.46 1.19
N ARG A 170 -14.86 13.39 0.25
CA ARG A 170 -16.23 13.79 -0.09
C ARG A 170 -16.94 12.63 -0.80
N SER A 171 -18.27 12.56 -0.65
CA SER A 171 -19.07 11.46 -1.22
C SER A 171 -18.89 11.29 -2.73
N GLU A 172 -18.82 12.40 -3.47
CA GLU A 172 -18.61 12.39 -4.92
C GLU A 172 -17.22 11.90 -5.35
N GLN A 173 -16.24 11.94 -4.45
CA GLN A 173 -14.87 11.44 -4.72
C GLN A 173 -14.78 9.91 -4.55
N GLY A 174 -15.71 9.30 -3.82
CA GLY A 174 -15.65 7.88 -3.48
C GLY A 174 -15.60 6.97 -4.71
N GLU A 175 -16.46 7.22 -5.71
CA GLU A 175 -16.49 6.42 -6.95
C GLU A 175 -15.20 6.58 -7.77
N THR A 176 -14.63 7.79 -7.79
CA THR A 176 -13.38 8.07 -8.53
C THR A 176 -12.16 7.48 -7.84
N LEU A 177 -12.15 7.41 -6.50
CA LEU A 177 -11.01 6.94 -5.72
C LEU A 177 -11.03 5.42 -5.48
N ALA A 178 -12.20 4.80 -5.42
CA ALA A 178 -12.34 3.37 -5.17
C ALA A 178 -11.43 2.50 -6.08
N PRO A 179 -11.30 2.76 -7.39
CA PRO A 179 -10.46 1.94 -8.28
C PRO A 179 -8.99 1.84 -7.87
N TYR A 180 -8.42 2.85 -7.21
CA TYR A 180 -7.01 2.80 -6.75
C TYR A 180 -6.82 1.77 -5.62
N PHE A 181 -7.80 1.65 -4.73
CA PHE A 181 -7.81 0.65 -3.67
C PHE A 181 -8.15 -0.72 -4.24
N ASP A 182 -9.18 -0.82 -5.06
CA ASP A 182 -9.66 -2.07 -5.68
C ASP A 182 -8.57 -2.73 -6.52
N HIS A 183 -7.72 -1.95 -7.17
CA HIS A 183 -6.57 -2.47 -7.88
C HIS A 183 -5.68 -3.31 -6.95
N LEU A 184 -5.22 -2.75 -5.83
CA LEU A 184 -4.32 -3.48 -4.92
C LEU A 184 -5.03 -4.62 -4.19
N ILE A 185 -6.30 -4.45 -3.80
CA ILE A 185 -7.11 -5.53 -3.21
C ILE A 185 -7.18 -6.71 -4.18
N THR A 186 -7.48 -6.46 -5.44
CA THR A 186 -7.55 -7.50 -6.49
C THR A 186 -6.22 -8.20 -6.69
N GLN A 187 -5.11 -7.46 -6.73
CA GLN A 187 -3.77 -8.02 -6.87
C GLN A 187 -3.41 -8.92 -5.68
N LEU A 188 -3.73 -8.49 -4.47
CA LEU A 188 -3.44 -9.29 -3.27
C LEU A 188 -4.34 -10.53 -3.18
N ASP A 189 -5.62 -10.40 -3.51
CA ASP A 189 -6.56 -11.52 -3.51
C ASP A 189 -6.16 -12.61 -4.51
N ALA A 190 -5.56 -12.22 -5.64
CA ALA A 190 -5.01 -13.15 -6.63
C ALA A 190 -3.86 -14.02 -6.11
N PHE A 191 -3.30 -13.74 -4.92
CA PHE A 191 -2.30 -14.61 -4.30
C PHE A 191 -2.88 -15.96 -3.83
N ARG A 192 -4.21 -16.09 -3.73
CA ARG A 192 -4.91 -17.33 -3.35
C ARG A 192 -4.76 -18.45 -4.38
N GLY A 193 -4.50 -18.11 -5.66
CA GLY A 193 -4.47 -19.04 -6.80
C GLY A 193 -3.09 -19.49 -7.23
#